data_22717c442c1ff786539c387f6bed6b54
#
_entry.id   22717c442c1ff786539c387f6bed6b54
#
_cell.length_a   1.000
_cell.length_b   1.000
_cell.length_c   1.000
_cell.angle_alpha   90.00
_cell.angle_beta   90.00
_cell.angle_gamma   90.00
#
_symmetry.space_group_name_H-M   'P 1'
#
loop_
_entity.id
_entity.type
_entity.pdbx_description
1 polymer ?
#
loop_
_entity_poly.entity_id
_entity_poly.type
_entity_poly.pdbx_seq_one_letter_code
_entity_poly.pdbx_strand_id
1 'polypeptide(L)'
;PMHGNQVVLYTPPADGPKDGPWQRRVLDDTLTDGHAVSCHDLLGLNNRQIVVGWRAHHKIGTKVGVKLFHTTKEDGTGWQQHLLDDGGMACEDAIGADLDGDRDVDIIAAGRATKNLKIYWNQRIQP
;
A
#
# COMPACT_ATOMS: atom_id res chain seq x y z
N PRO A 1 -15.06 13.83 -2.57
CA PRO A 1 -14.78 12.86 -3.62
C PRO A 1 -14.60 11.48 -3.01
N MET A 2 -15.09 10.43 -3.63
CA MET A 2 -14.97 9.06 -3.12
C MET A 2 -13.53 8.53 -3.19
N HIS A 3 -12.69 9.17 -3.98
CA HIS A 3 -11.31 8.76 -4.18
C HIS A 3 -10.38 9.94 -3.96
N GLY A 4 -9.39 9.74 -3.10
CA GLY A 4 -8.44 10.77 -2.74
C GLY A 4 -7.13 10.68 -3.53
N ASN A 5 -6.28 11.65 -3.31
CA ASN A 5 -4.93 11.69 -3.86
C ASN A 5 -3.86 11.43 -2.79
N GLN A 6 -4.26 11.14 -1.56
CA GLN A 6 -3.34 11.02 -0.42
C GLN A 6 -3.38 9.64 0.20
N VAL A 7 -2.20 9.16 0.60
CA VAL A 7 -2.03 8.11 1.60
C VAL A 7 -1.80 8.77 2.94
N VAL A 8 -2.68 8.49 3.89
CA VAL A 8 -2.66 9.15 5.20
C VAL A 8 -2.55 8.10 6.30
N LEU A 9 -1.61 8.30 7.19
CA LEU A 9 -1.44 7.52 8.41
C LEU A 9 -2.00 8.30 9.58
N TYR A 10 -2.79 7.65 10.42
CA TYR A 10 -3.21 8.16 11.71
C TYR A 10 -2.56 7.31 12.80
N THR A 11 -1.82 7.95 13.71
CA THR A 11 -1.22 7.29 14.87
C THR A 11 -1.86 7.79 16.17
N PRO A 12 -2.13 6.90 17.13
CA PRO A 12 -2.66 7.32 18.42
C PRO A 12 -1.64 8.19 19.17
N PRO A 13 -2.08 9.00 20.14
CA PRO A 13 -1.16 9.69 21.04
C PRO A 13 -0.35 8.70 21.88
N ALA A 14 0.83 9.12 22.35
CA ALA A 14 1.77 8.25 23.08
C ALA A 14 1.16 7.63 24.35
N ASP A 15 0.23 8.31 25.01
CA ASP A 15 -0.43 7.87 26.23
C ASP A 15 -1.62 6.91 25.98
N GLY A 16 -1.80 6.47 24.74
CA GLY A 16 -2.84 5.53 24.33
C GLY A 16 -4.01 6.17 23.59
N PRO A 17 -4.90 5.35 22.99
CA PRO A 17 -5.92 5.84 22.05
C PRO A 17 -7.11 6.55 22.70
N LYS A 18 -7.16 6.70 24.03
CA LYS A 18 -8.39 7.08 24.73
C LYS A 18 -8.61 8.58 24.90
N ASP A 19 -7.55 9.41 24.92
CA ASP A 19 -7.68 10.76 25.48
C ASP A 19 -7.13 11.90 24.60
N GLY A 20 -6.93 11.69 23.31
CA GLY A 20 -6.44 12.76 22.44
C GLY A 20 -6.67 12.54 20.94
N PRO A 21 -6.53 13.59 20.14
CA PRO A 21 -6.66 13.47 18.69
C PRO A 21 -5.49 12.64 18.13
N TRP A 22 -5.81 11.74 17.22
CA TRP A 22 -4.79 10.98 16.48
C TRP A 22 -3.96 11.92 15.61
N GLN A 23 -2.66 11.68 15.61
CA GLN A 23 -1.74 12.45 14.77
C GLN A 23 -1.90 12.02 13.31
N ARG A 24 -2.18 12.99 12.45
CA ARG A 24 -2.32 12.79 11.01
C ARG A 24 -1.01 13.06 10.31
N ARG A 25 -0.54 12.09 9.51
CA ARG A 25 0.64 12.22 8.65
C ARG A 25 0.29 11.84 7.22
N VAL A 26 0.67 12.67 6.27
CA VAL A 26 0.60 12.34 4.84
C VAL A 26 1.88 11.59 4.47
N LEU A 27 1.74 10.36 3.94
CA LEU A 27 2.85 9.55 3.43
C LEU A 27 3.10 9.82 1.95
N ASP A 28 2.04 10.09 1.19
CA ASP A 28 2.08 10.40 -0.24
C ASP A 28 0.86 11.25 -0.61
N ASP A 29 1.03 12.23 -1.47
CA ASP A 29 -0.05 13.09 -2.00
C ASP A 29 -0.10 13.10 -3.55
N THR A 30 0.58 12.15 -4.18
CA THR A 30 0.74 12.07 -5.64
C THR A 30 -0.20 11.09 -6.32
N LEU A 31 -1.07 10.41 -5.57
CA LEU A 31 -2.01 9.46 -6.14
C LEU A 31 -3.07 10.15 -7.01
N THR A 32 -3.60 9.40 -7.96
CA THR A 32 -4.76 9.82 -8.74
C THR A 32 -5.85 8.76 -8.60
N ASP A 33 -6.93 9.12 -7.90
CA ASP A 33 -8.01 8.19 -7.54
C ASP A 33 -7.50 6.97 -6.76
N GLY A 34 -6.85 7.18 -5.61
CA GLY A 34 -6.47 6.14 -4.66
C GLY A 34 -7.68 5.30 -4.26
N HIS A 35 -7.56 3.97 -4.34
CA HIS A 35 -8.70 3.08 -4.18
C HIS A 35 -8.41 1.89 -3.27
N ALA A 36 -7.38 1.12 -3.55
CA ALA A 36 -7.01 -0.06 -2.77
C ALA A 36 -6.05 0.29 -1.63
N VAL A 37 -6.25 -0.32 -0.46
CA VAL A 37 -5.31 -0.30 0.66
C VAL A 37 -5.36 -1.62 1.40
N SER A 38 -4.20 -2.20 1.67
CA SER A 38 -4.06 -3.39 2.51
C SER A 38 -2.78 -3.33 3.34
N CYS A 39 -2.72 -4.12 4.42
CA CYS A 39 -1.58 -4.11 5.33
C CYS A 39 -1.15 -5.54 5.68
N HIS A 40 0.08 -5.89 5.33
CA HIS A 40 0.63 -7.23 5.50
C HIS A 40 2.08 -7.16 5.96
N ASP A 41 2.57 -8.19 6.66
CA ASP A 41 3.99 -8.35 6.97
C ASP A 41 4.73 -8.96 5.78
N LEU A 42 5.00 -8.13 4.77
CA LEU A 42 5.66 -8.53 3.52
C LEU A 42 7.18 -8.71 3.69
N LEU A 43 7.75 -8.02 4.67
CA LEU A 43 9.20 -8.05 4.90
C LEU A 43 9.61 -9.04 6.00
N GLY A 44 8.64 -9.71 6.66
CA GLY A 44 8.90 -10.65 7.75
C GLY A 44 9.55 -10.01 8.98
N LEU A 45 9.21 -8.76 9.25
CA LEU A 45 9.79 -7.95 10.32
C LEU A 45 8.88 -7.88 11.57
N ASN A 46 7.81 -8.68 11.63
CA ASN A 46 6.75 -8.59 12.63
C ASN A 46 6.09 -7.21 12.69
N ASN A 47 6.15 -6.46 11.61
CA ASN A 47 5.40 -5.23 11.41
C ASN A 47 4.73 -5.24 10.04
N ARG A 48 3.69 -4.44 9.90
CA ARG A 48 2.90 -4.42 8.65
C ARG A 48 3.35 -3.31 7.75
N GLN A 49 3.56 -3.64 6.49
CA GLN A 49 3.73 -2.71 5.39
C GLN A 49 2.36 -2.36 4.82
N ILE A 50 2.25 -1.18 4.22
CA ILE A 50 1.01 -0.68 3.61
C ILE A 50 1.16 -0.80 2.10
N VAL A 51 0.23 -1.53 1.47
CA VAL A 51 0.10 -1.60 0.01
C VAL A 51 -1.03 -0.68 -0.40
N VAL A 52 -0.77 0.19 -1.38
CA VAL A 52 -1.75 1.14 -1.88
C VAL A 52 -1.81 1.06 -3.40
N GLY A 53 -3.04 0.94 -3.92
CA GLY A 53 -3.31 0.98 -5.35
C GLY A 53 -4.12 2.20 -5.75
N TRP A 54 -3.88 2.73 -6.95
CA TRP A 54 -4.66 3.83 -7.53
C TRP A 54 -5.02 3.55 -8.98
N ARG A 55 -6.10 4.15 -9.45
CA ARG A 55 -6.71 3.74 -10.71
C ARG A 55 -6.90 4.82 -11.76
N ALA A 56 -6.72 6.09 -11.45
CA ALA A 56 -6.69 7.23 -12.39
C ALA A 56 -7.70 7.15 -13.56
N HIS A 57 -8.90 6.67 -13.30
CA HIS A 57 -9.79 6.06 -14.30
C HIS A 57 -10.21 6.96 -15.48
N HIS A 58 -10.06 8.24 -15.46
CA HIS A 58 -10.59 9.14 -16.53
C HIS A 58 -9.67 10.30 -16.88
N LYS A 59 -8.43 10.30 -16.43
CA LYS A 59 -7.53 11.42 -16.67
C LYS A 59 -6.46 11.02 -17.68
N ILE A 60 -6.56 11.56 -18.88
CA ILE A 60 -5.55 11.39 -19.93
C ILE A 60 -4.18 11.81 -19.37
N GLY A 61 -3.17 10.94 -19.54
CA GLY A 61 -1.79 11.20 -19.11
C GLY A 61 -1.49 10.91 -17.64
N THR A 62 -2.45 10.41 -16.85
CA THR A 62 -2.16 9.94 -15.49
C THR A 62 -1.74 8.48 -15.49
N LYS A 63 -0.74 8.15 -14.67
CA LYS A 63 -0.33 6.77 -14.44
C LYS A 63 -1.23 6.13 -13.39
N VAL A 64 -1.44 4.84 -13.52
CA VAL A 64 -2.04 3.95 -12.53
C VAL A 64 -0.94 3.12 -11.89
N GLY A 65 -1.18 2.44 -10.78
CA GLY A 65 -0.15 1.59 -10.21
C GLY A 65 -0.42 1.09 -8.79
N VAL A 66 0.63 0.52 -8.22
CA VAL A 66 0.67 0.00 -6.86
C VAL A 66 1.96 0.45 -6.18
N LYS A 67 1.86 0.94 -4.95
CA LYS A 67 2.99 1.32 -4.09
C LYS A 67 2.98 0.52 -2.79
N LEU A 68 4.17 0.29 -2.27
CA LEU A 68 4.44 -0.26 -0.96
C LEU A 68 5.04 0.83 -0.07
N PHE A 69 4.57 0.93 1.16
CA PHE A 69 5.15 1.79 2.20
C PHE A 69 5.59 0.94 3.37
N HIS A 70 6.81 1.18 3.86
CA HIS A 70 7.31 0.55 5.08
C HIS A 70 7.94 1.57 6.01
N THR A 71 7.90 1.26 7.29
CA THR A 71 8.61 2.08 8.29
C THR A 71 10.11 1.78 8.26
N THR A 72 10.92 2.82 8.37
CA THR A 72 12.39 2.72 8.47
C THR A 72 12.90 2.92 9.90
N LYS A 73 11.98 3.21 10.83
CA LYS A 73 12.27 3.41 12.25
C LYS A 73 11.24 2.68 13.11
N GLU A 74 11.71 2.08 14.20
CA GLU A 74 10.86 1.37 15.15
C GLU A 74 9.78 2.27 15.80
N ASP A 75 10.07 3.55 15.95
CA ASP A 75 9.12 4.54 16.48
C ASP A 75 8.01 4.95 15.49
N GLY A 76 8.00 4.37 14.27
CA GLY A 76 7.02 4.66 13.23
C GLY A 76 7.12 6.07 12.63
N THR A 77 8.19 6.82 12.90
CA THR A 77 8.35 8.18 12.39
C THR A 77 8.98 8.26 11.00
N GLY A 78 9.78 7.26 10.60
CA GLY A 78 10.40 7.19 9.28
C GLY A 78 9.60 6.28 8.35
N TRP A 79 9.32 6.75 7.13
CA TRP A 79 8.63 5.96 6.10
C TRP A 79 9.34 6.06 4.77
N GLN A 80 9.39 4.95 4.05
CA GLN A 80 9.90 4.85 2.69
C GLN A 80 8.84 4.22 1.80
N GLN A 81 8.79 4.66 0.54
CA GLN A 81 7.88 4.12 -0.46
C GLN A 81 8.65 3.42 -1.58
N HIS A 82 8.04 2.39 -2.15
CA HIS A 82 8.51 1.65 -3.31
C HIS A 82 7.38 1.52 -4.32
N LEU A 83 7.70 1.69 -5.58
CA LEU A 83 6.77 1.49 -6.68
C LEU A 83 6.79 0.02 -7.08
N LEU A 84 5.69 -0.71 -6.88
CA LEU A 84 5.54 -2.11 -7.29
C LEU A 84 5.04 -2.23 -8.73
N ASP A 85 4.19 -1.29 -9.17
CA ASP A 85 3.66 -1.25 -10.53
C ASP A 85 3.59 0.19 -11.04
N ASP A 86 4.16 0.44 -12.22
CA ASP A 86 4.19 1.75 -12.87
C ASP A 86 3.39 1.71 -14.19
N GLY A 87 2.10 1.88 -14.09
CA GLY A 87 1.21 2.04 -15.24
C GLY A 87 0.49 0.78 -15.71
N GLY A 88 0.81 -0.39 -15.18
CA GLY A 88 0.23 -1.65 -15.63
C GLY A 88 -0.96 -2.16 -14.82
N MET A 89 -1.36 -1.46 -13.73
CA MET A 89 -2.42 -1.88 -12.82
C MET A 89 -3.26 -0.68 -12.40
N ALA A 90 -4.45 -0.55 -12.97
CA ALA A 90 -5.48 0.37 -12.48
C ALA A 90 -6.20 -0.26 -11.29
N CYS A 91 -5.56 -0.19 -10.13
CA CYS A 91 -5.85 -1.03 -8.98
C CYS A 91 -7.17 -0.66 -8.32
N GLU A 92 -8.14 -1.58 -8.37
CA GLU A 92 -9.43 -1.48 -7.65
C GLU A 92 -9.35 -2.12 -6.28
N ASP A 93 -8.59 -3.23 -6.17
CA ASP A 93 -8.41 -3.95 -4.91
C ASP A 93 -7.03 -4.63 -4.90
N ALA A 94 -6.49 -4.79 -3.70
CA ALA A 94 -5.24 -5.50 -3.47
C ALA A 94 -5.26 -6.22 -2.13
N ILE A 95 -4.81 -7.47 -2.12
CA ILE A 95 -4.77 -8.31 -0.92
C ILE A 95 -3.44 -9.06 -0.88
N GLY A 96 -3.00 -9.42 0.34
CA GLY A 96 -1.83 -10.27 0.56
C GLY A 96 -2.22 -11.68 0.97
N ALA A 97 -1.53 -12.67 0.39
CA ALA A 97 -1.61 -14.08 0.77
C ALA A 97 -0.32 -14.79 0.37
N ASP A 98 0.06 -15.83 1.12
CA ASP A 98 1.09 -16.79 0.69
C ASP A 98 0.47 -17.72 -0.36
N LEU A 99 0.82 -17.52 -1.63
CA LEU A 99 0.20 -18.23 -2.75
C LEU A 99 0.97 -19.47 -3.21
N ASP A 100 2.27 -19.49 -3.01
CA ASP A 100 3.12 -20.62 -3.42
C ASP A 100 3.61 -21.50 -2.27
N GLY A 101 3.28 -21.13 -1.03
CA GLY A 101 3.57 -21.92 0.17
C GLY A 101 4.98 -21.74 0.71
N ASP A 102 5.69 -20.68 0.29
CA ASP A 102 7.04 -20.37 0.74
C ASP A 102 7.11 -19.60 2.07
N ARG A 103 5.93 -19.25 2.63
CA ARG A 103 5.71 -18.51 3.87
C ARG A 103 5.97 -17.00 3.76
N ASP A 104 6.14 -16.49 2.58
CA ASP A 104 6.18 -15.06 2.32
C ASP A 104 4.82 -14.60 1.78
N VAL A 105 4.40 -13.41 2.14
CA VAL A 105 3.11 -12.90 1.67
C VAL A 105 3.30 -12.24 0.32
N ASP A 106 2.61 -12.75 -0.70
CA ASP A 106 2.51 -12.15 -2.03
C ASP A 106 1.40 -11.11 -2.08
N ILE A 107 1.43 -10.25 -3.09
CA ILE A 107 0.36 -9.29 -3.34
C ILE A 107 -0.40 -9.67 -4.61
N ILE A 108 -1.71 -9.79 -4.48
CA ILE A 108 -2.64 -9.97 -5.59
C ILE A 108 -3.37 -8.65 -5.80
N ALA A 109 -3.33 -8.10 -7.01
CA ALA A 109 -4.04 -6.87 -7.34
C ALA A 109 -4.97 -7.07 -8.54
N ALA A 110 -6.16 -6.49 -8.46
CA ALA A 110 -7.17 -6.53 -9.51
C ALA A 110 -7.36 -5.14 -10.13
N GLY A 111 -7.24 -5.06 -11.45
CA GLY A 111 -7.35 -3.83 -12.21
C GLY A 111 -8.59 -3.78 -13.09
N ARG A 112 -9.52 -2.85 -12.81
CA ARG A 112 -10.73 -2.69 -13.59
C ARG A 112 -10.48 -2.07 -14.96
N ALA A 113 -9.82 -0.91 -15.03
CA ALA A 113 -9.57 -0.23 -16.30
C ALA A 113 -8.52 -0.95 -17.14
N THR A 114 -7.54 -1.56 -16.51
CA THR A 114 -6.51 -2.39 -17.17
C THR A 114 -7.00 -3.81 -17.48
N LYS A 115 -8.18 -4.22 -16.96
CA LYS A 115 -8.83 -5.53 -17.19
C LYS A 115 -7.87 -6.70 -16.92
N ASN A 116 -7.12 -6.64 -15.84
CA ASN A 116 -6.14 -7.64 -15.47
C ASN A 116 -6.19 -7.96 -13.97
N LEU A 117 -5.56 -9.09 -13.65
CA LEU A 117 -5.17 -9.48 -12.31
C LEU A 117 -3.68 -9.75 -12.36
N LYS A 118 -2.93 -9.21 -11.40
CA LYS A 118 -1.49 -9.44 -11.27
C LYS A 118 -1.17 -10.02 -9.91
N ILE A 119 -0.18 -10.88 -9.88
CA ILE A 119 0.46 -11.37 -8.67
C ILE A 119 1.88 -10.77 -8.64
N TYR A 120 2.21 -10.10 -7.56
CA TYR A 120 3.55 -9.63 -7.26
C TYR A 120 4.14 -10.61 -6.26
N TRP A 121 4.95 -11.53 -6.77
CA TRP A 121 5.61 -12.57 -5.99
C TRP A 121 6.64 -11.94 -5.05
N ASN A 122 6.54 -12.25 -3.79
CA ASN A 122 7.52 -11.88 -2.80
C ASN A 122 8.62 -12.95 -2.78
N GLN A 123 9.78 -12.60 -3.30
CA GLN A 123 10.94 -13.51 -3.35
C GLN A 123 11.95 -13.18 -2.26
N ARG A 124 11.49 -13.07 -1.03
CA ARG A 124 12.37 -12.82 0.09
C ARG A 124 13.31 -14.00 0.29
N ILE A 125 14.62 -13.75 0.27
CA ILE A 125 15.60 -14.76 0.63
C ILE A 125 15.48 -15.00 2.12
N GLN A 126 14.99 -16.18 2.49
CA GLN A 126 14.99 -16.62 3.89
C GLN A 126 16.43 -16.93 4.31
N PRO A 127 16.90 -16.46 5.48
CA PRO A 127 18.25 -16.73 5.97
C PRO A 127 18.46 -18.19 6.33
#